data_73732ddb330731316c5b786ed7373db9
#
_entry.id   73732ddb330731316c5b786ed7373db9
#
_cell.length_a   1.000
_cell.length_b   1.000
_cell.length_c   1.000
_cell.angle_alpha   90.00
_cell.angle_beta   90.00
_cell.angle_gamma   90.00
#
_symmetry.space_group_name_H-M   'P 1'
#
loop_
_entity.id
_entity.type
_entity.pdbx_description
1 polymer ?
#
loop_
_entity_poly.entity_id
_entity_poly.type
_entity_poly.pdbx_seq_one_letter_code
_entity_poly.pdbx_strand_id
1 'polypeptide(L)'
;MNPIPKIIYKQRHVGSNGRKFSSSRNAHYVQYIGEREHVLKPSHETNLVKYMGEREHAAKQSDNGLFGYINGSFSDNYSTSEMQNYVRKISTSHRNVFHSIFSFTPESAEEAGLRTLIDWEEWVKFHISDISRNMKMKQENIEYLAAVHLKEGQPHVHIIWWDKSQEILINKVEPVICDQIRIDVIKSTYHDQFVELHNKENSLIKELRRQVGRYAAGALSETKHDDFREAIFQKLTAIRDMLPPKGQAVYKLMPKPVKQELNSLTHFMIDNIPEFRSLYDEILDCRRVYNEMLHSDDSGYGKLQMAAYMGKVVDEIEAGVGNTILSAILRAIKEKAKNPPEQNSASTNRYSEWQRQCTVQLISSVGKLLGQFSNHSRDRLHDASSQVFGRGDLSKEQIRELLLKKQDKENTAEM
;
A
#
# COMPACT_ATOMS: atom_id res chain seq x y z
N MET A 1 13.21 -7.20 12.79
CA MET A 1 12.36 -6.94 11.61
C MET A 1 13.23 -7.12 10.38
N ASN A 2 12.77 -7.89 9.41
CA ASN A 2 13.45 -7.95 8.11
C ASN A 2 13.41 -6.56 7.47
N PRO A 3 14.44 -6.17 6.71
CA PRO A 3 14.44 -4.89 6.02
C PRO A 3 13.23 -4.83 5.07
N ILE A 4 12.57 -3.67 5.03
CA ILE A 4 11.42 -3.48 4.15
C ILE A 4 11.89 -3.51 2.70
N PRO A 5 11.36 -4.42 1.86
CA PRO A 5 11.78 -4.55 0.47
C PRO A 5 11.59 -3.25 -0.32
N LYS A 6 12.58 -2.87 -1.12
CA LYS A 6 12.55 -1.66 -1.93
C LYS A 6 12.87 -1.95 -3.38
N ILE A 7 11.94 -1.60 -4.27
CA ILE A 7 12.16 -1.56 -5.72
C ILE A 7 11.96 -0.13 -6.20
N ILE A 8 12.98 0.41 -6.88
CA ILE A 8 12.90 1.70 -7.55
C ILE A 8 12.69 1.44 -9.05
N TYR A 9 11.60 1.96 -9.59
CA TYR A 9 11.32 1.93 -11.02
C TYR A 9 11.57 3.31 -11.63
N LYS A 10 12.38 3.35 -12.68
CA LYS A 10 12.60 4.55 -13.49
C LYS A 10 12.33 4.22 -14.95
N GLN A 11 11.54 5.04 -15.60
CA GLN A 11 11.29 4.94 -17.01
C GLN A 11 11.73 6.23 -17.71
N ARG A 12 12.45 6.06 -18.81
CA ARG A 12 12.81 7.14 -19.72
C ARG A 12 12.24 6.82 -21.08
N HIS A 13 11.74 7.84 -21.73
CA HIS A 13 11.32 7.77 -23.11
C HIS A 13 12.36 8.48 -23.98
N VAL A 14 12.81 7.80 -25.03
CA VAL A 14 13.66 8.38 -26.06
C VAL A 14 12.82 8.49 -27.34
N GLY A 15 11.92 9.44 -27.37
CA GLY A 15 11.00 9.65 -28.49
C GLY A 15 10.77 11.11 -28.84
N SER A 16 10.14 11.30 -29.91
CA SER A 16 10.00 12.41 -30.80
C SER A 16 9.26 13.65 -30.29
N ASN A 17 9.62 14.28 -29.21
CA ASN A 17 9.10 15.63 -28.93
C ASN A 17 9.62 16.66 -29.96
N GLY A 18 9.23 16.51 -31.24
CA GLY A 18 9.68 17.40 -32.31
C GLY A 18 11.19 17.37 -32.60
N ARG A 19 11.98 16.63 -31.84
CA ARG A 19 13.43 16.42 -32.06
C ARG A 19 13.63 15.08 -32.74
N LYS A 20 14.47 15.07 -33.76
CA LYS A 20 14.84 13.88 -34.55
C LYS A 20 15.04 12.66 -33.65
N PHE A 21 14.36 11.58 -33.97
CA PHE A 21 14.58 10.27 -33.37
C PHE A 21 16.06 9.95 -33.30
N SER A 22 16.56 9.73 -32.11
CA SER A 22 17.94 9.30 -31.99
C SER A 22 18.02 7.79 -32.04
N SER A 23 17.78 7.22 -33.25
CA SER A 23 18.03 5.79 -33.50
C SER A 23 19.44 5.38 -33.09
N SER A 24 20.38 6.30 -33.25
CA SER A 24 21.76 6.13 -32.77
C SER A 24 21.83 6.01 -31.24
N ARG A 25 21.11 6.83 -30.47
CA ARG A 25 21.11 6.73 -29.00
C ARG A 25 20.52 5.40 -28.52
N ASN A 26 19.43 4.95 -29.12
CA ASN A 26 18.83 3.66 -28.77
C ASN A 26 19.78 2.50 -29.09
N ALA A 27 20.46 2.55 -30.23
CA ALA A 27 21.48 1.56 -30.58
C ALA A 27 22.69 1.59 -29.62
N HIS A 28 23.22 2.77 -29.31
CA HIS A 28 24.32 2.90 -28.33
C HIS A 28 23.89 2.45 -26.92
N TYR A 29 22.61 2.62 -26.56
CA TYR A 29 22.11 2.15 -25.28
C TYR A 29 22.07 0.63 -25.20
N VAL A 30 21.84 -0.09 -26.29
CA VAL A 30 21.98 -1.56 -26.34
C VAL A 30 23.39 -1.98 -25.98
N GLN A 31 24.40 -1.34 -26.59
CA GLN A 31 25.80 -1.59 -26.25
C GLN A 31 26.10 -1.26 -24.78
N TYR A 32 25.66 -0.09 -24.33
CA TYR A 32 25.86 0.37 -22.96
C TYR A 32 25.34 -0.63 -21.92
N ILE A 33 24.13 -1.21 -22.12
CA ILE A 33 23.57 -2.15 -21.15
C ILE A 33 24.18 -3.56 -21.27
N GLY A 34 24.57 -3.98 -22.45
CA GLY A 34 25.09 -5.34 -22.70
C GLY A 34 26.57 -5.53 -22.39
N GLU A 35 27.38 -4.49 -22.54
CA GLU A 35 28.85 -4.58 -22.46
C GLU A 35 29.47 -3.81 -21.29
N ARG A 36 28.67 -3.05 -20.54
CA ARG A 36 29.18 -2.25 -19.43
C ARG A 36 29.81 -3.10 -18.33
N GLU A 37 30.79 -2.51 -17.63
CA GLU A 37 31.32 -3.05 -16.39
C GLU A 37 30.22 -3.39 -15.40
N HIS A 38 30.35 -4.50 -14.68
CA HIS A 38 29.36 -5.07 -13.75
C HIS A 38 28.09 -5.63 -14.40
N VAL A 39 28.02 -5.79 -15.72
CA VAL A 39 26.92 -6.55 -16.34
C VAL A 39 27.05 -8.03 -15.98
N LEU A 40 25.95 -8.63 -15.55
CA LEU A 40 25.88 -10.05 -15.25
C LEU A 40 25.87 -10.83 -16.56
N LYS A 41 26.93 -11.60 -16.79
CA LYS A 41 27.12 -12.43 -18.01
C LYS A 41 26.81 -13.88 -17.67
N PRO A 42 26.37 -14.69 -18.66
CA PRO A 42 26.24 -16.14 -18.48
C PRO A 42 27.57 -16.72 -17.99
N SER A 43 27.56 -17.37 -16.84
CA SER A 43 28.77 -18.07 -16.34
C SER A 43 28.88 -19.48 -16.93
N HIS A 44 30.10 -19.99 -17.06
CA HIS A 44 30.33 -21.37 -17.49
C HIS A 44 29.62 -22.41 -16.60
N GLU A 45 29.51 -22.14 -15.29
CA GLU A 45 28.88 -23.06 -14.33
C GLU A 45 27.37 -23.12 -14.50
N THR A 46 26.71 -21.99 -14.75
CA THR A 46 25.24 -21.92 -14.94
C THR A 46 24.82 -22.55 -16.26
N ASN A 47 25.67 -22.44 -17.29
CA ASN A 47 25.46 -23.08 -18.56
C ASN A 47 25.73 -24.59 -18.51
N LEU A 48 26.61 -25.07 -17.63
CA LEU A 48 26.94 -26.50 -17.52
C LEU A 48 25.77 -27.33 -17.05
N VAL A 49 24.98 -26.82 -16.07
CA VAL A 49 23.79 -27.51 -15.55
C VAL A 49 22.66 -27.54 -16.60
N LYS A 50 22.47 -26.44 -17.31
CA LYS A 50 21.50 -26.32 -18.42
C LYS A 50 21.98 -27.13 -19.65
N TYR A 51 23.31 -27.15 -19.85
CA TYR A 51 23.98 -27.89 -20.93
C TYR A 51 23.90 -29.42 -20.78
N MET A 52 23.99 -29.94 -19.57
CA MET A 52 23.87 -31.35 -19.31
C MET A 52 22.45 -31.93 -19.48
N GLY A 53 21.42 -31.07 -19.53
CA GLY A 53 20.02 -31.47 -19.62
C GLY A 53 19.36 -31.33 -21.00
N GLU A 54 19.80 -30.44 -21.91
CA GLU A 54 18.94 -30.02 -23.03
C GLU A 54 19.59 -29.77 -24.41
N ARG A 55 20.93 -29.80 -24.61
CA ARG A 55 21.51 -29.48 -25.94
C ARG A 55 22.75 -30.27 -26.35
N GLU A 56 22.65 -30.94 -27.51
CA GLU A 56 23.77 -31.66 -28.17
C GLU A 56 24.81 -30.79 -28.90
N HIS A 57 24.58 -29.49 -29.06
CA HIS A 57 25.51 -28.57 -29.73
C HIS A 57 25.67 -27.25 -28.98
N ALA A 58 26.88 -27.01 -28.50
CA ALA A 58 27.27 -25.78 -27.85
C ALA A 58 27.10 -24.55 -28.79
N ALA A 59 26.11 -23.73 -28.54
CA ALA A 59 26.08 -22.37 -29.08
C ALA A 59 27.25 -21.57 -28.48
N LYS A 60 27.96 -20.75 -29.28
CA LYS A 60 29.00 -19.87 -28.81
C LYS A 60 28.43 -18.98 -27.71
N GLN A 61 29.10 -18.95 -26.58
CA GLN A 61 28.73 -18.11 -25.44
C GLN A 61 28.74 -16.65 -25.88
N SER A 62 27.70 -15.91 -25.51
CA SER A 62 27.64 -14.47 -25.71
C SER A 62 28.68 -13.78 -24.82
N ASP A 63 29.53 -12.94 -25.38
CA ASP A 63 30.50 -12.13 -24.64
C ASP A 63 29.84 -10.95 -23.90
N ASN A 64 28.51 -10.85 -23.97
CA ASN A 64 27.72 -9.78 -23.34
C ASN A 64 26.60 -10.37 -22.49
N GLY A 65 25.93 -9.53 -21.71
CA GLY A 65 24.81 -9.93 -20.80
C GLY A 65 23.42 -9.62 -21.35
N LEU A 66 23.26 -9.52 -22.69
CA LEU A 66 21.95 -9.24 -23.28
C LEU A 66 21.08 -10.49 -23.34
N PHE A 67 19.85 -10.37 -22.87
CA PHE A 67 18.78 -11.35 -23.03
C PHE A 67 17.46 -10.66 -23.40
N GLY A 68 16.48 -11.40 -23.86
CA GLY A 68 15.20 -10.79 -24.20
C GLY A 68 14.29 -11.65 -25.04
N TYR A 69 13.20 -11.04 -25.51
CA TYR A 69 12.18 -11.66 -26.33
C TYR A 69 11.97 -10.86 -27.61
N ILE A 70 12.37 -11.42 -28.75
CA ILE A 70 12.32 -10.75 -30.05
C ILE A 70 11.85 -11.78 -31.11
N ASN A 71 11.02 -11.35 -32.03
CA ASN A 71 10.48 -12.15 -33.13
C ASN A 71 9.82 -13.47 -32.64
N GLY A 72 9.17 -13.44 -31.48
CA GLY A 72 8.44 -14.59 -30.95
C GLY A 72 9.29 -15.62 -30.21
N SER A 73 10.57 -15.33 -29.94
CA SER A 73 11.46 -16.21 -29.21
C SER A 73 12.27 -15.50 -28.14
N PHE A 74 12.52 -16.20 -27.03
CA PHE A 74 13.45 -15.75 -25.99
C PHE A 74 14.87 -16.23 -26.34
N SER A 75 15.87 -15.39 -26.10
CA SER A 75 17.28 -15.73 -26.19
C SER A 75 18.09 -14.97 -25.15
N ASP A 76 19.14 -15.61 -24.65
CA ASP A 76 20.20 -15.07 -23.80
C ASP A 76 21.55 -15.00 -24.54
N ASN A 77 21.54 -15.20 -25.84
CA ASN A 77 22.73 -15.25 -26.71
C ASN A 77 22.62 -14.29 -27.90
N TYR A 78 22.31 -13.04 -27.62
CA TYR A 78 22.26 -12.00 -28.65
C TYR A 78 23.65 -11.41 -28.92
N SER A 79 23.97 -11.18 -30.20
CA SER A 79 25.08 -10.33 -30.55
C SER A 79 24.74 -8.84 -30.31
N THR A 80 25.60 -8.13 -29.59
CA THR A 80 25.41 -6.68 -29.34
C THR A 80 25.26 -5.92 -30.64
N SER A 81 26.09 -6.20 -31.66
CA SER A 81 26.06 -5.49 -32.94
C SER A 81 24.78 -5.76 -33.73
N GLU A 82 24.28 -6.99 -33.71
CA GLU A 82 23.00 -7.35 -34.33
C GLU A 82 21.84 -6.62 -33.64
N MET A 83 21.81 -6.62 -32.30
CA MET A 83 20.77 -5.96 -31.53
C MET A 83 20.82 -4.43 -31.65
N GLN A 84 22.01 -3.86 -31.73
CA GLN A 84 22.17 -2.41 -32.05
C GLN A 84 21.52 -2.06 -33.39
N ASN A 85 21.79 -2.86 -34.42
CA ASN A 85 21.22 -2.67 -35.76
C ASN A 85 19.70 -2.88 -35.76
N TYR A 86 19.22 -3.89 -35.03
CA TYR A 86 17.80 -4.18 -34.90
C TYR A 86 17.06 -3.03 -34.23
N VAL A 87 17.51 -2.57 -33.06
CA VAL A 87 16.89 -1.44 -32.33
C VAL A 87 16.99 -0.14 -33.11
N ARG A 88 18.11 0.08 -33.86
CA ARG A 88 18.24 1.22 -34.76
C ARG A 88 17.16 1.19 -35.85
N LYS A 89 16.91 0.03 -36.47
CA LYS A 89 15.88 -0.15 -37.49
C LYS A 89 14.48 0.10 -36.92
N ILE A 90 14.18 -0.44 -35.73
CA ILE A 90 12.93 -0.19 -35.01
C ILE A 90 12.72 1.32 -34.78
N SER A 91 13.73 1.99 -34.21
CA SER A 91 13.67 3.43 -33.93
C SER A 91 13.53 4.28 -35.20
N THR A 92 14.12 3.86 -36.31
CA THR A 92 14.02 4.55 -37.61
C THR A 92 12.65 4.41 -38.23
N SER A 93 11.93 3.32 -37.95
CA SER A 93 10.56 3.11 -38.41
C SER A 93 9.50 3.87 -37.60
N HIS A 94 9.91 4.88 -36.82
CA HIS A 94 9.06 5.72 -35.96
C HIS A 94 8.35 4.98 -34.82
N ARG A 95 8.83 3.82 -34.41
CA ARG A 95 8.35 3.13 -33.22
C ARG A 95 8.90 3.77 -31.95
N ASN A 96 8.06 3.88 -30.95
CA ASN A 96 8.49 4.32 -29.63
C ASN A 96 9.30 3.21 -28.98
N VAL A 97 10.48 3.56 -28.51
CA VAL A 97 11.36 2.69 -27.74
C VAL A 97 11.48 3.25 -26.34
N PHE A 98 11.16 2.42 -25.36
CA PHE A 98 11.13 2.79 -23.95
C PHE A 98 12.29 2.16 -23.22
N HIS A 99 12.86 2.91 -22.26
CA HIS A 99 13.93 2.44 -21.39
C HIS A 99 13.41 2.38 -19.96
N SER A 100 13.40 1.21 -19.36
CA SER A 100 12.99 0.98 -17.98
C SER A 100 14.18 0.47 -17.17
N ILE A 101 14.22 0.83 -15.89
CA ILE A 101 15.22 0.35 -14.95
C ILE A 101 14.48 -0.04 -13.67
N PHE A 102 14.69 -1.28 -13.21
CA PHE A 102 14.28 -1.72 -11.88
C PHE A 102 15.53 -1.89 -11.04
N SER A 103 15.65 -1.11 -9.97
CA SER A 103 16.76 -1.15 -9.03
C SER A 103 16.30 -1.68 -7.68
N PHE A 104 17.13 -2.49 -7.05
CA PHE A 104 16.91 -3.11 -5.75
C PHE A 104 18.00 -2.68 -4.78
N THR A 105 17.74 -2.78 -3.47
CA THR A 105 18.83 -2.91 -2.52
C THR A 105 19.35 -4.35 -2.57
N PRO A 106 20.60 -4.63 -2.13
CA PRO A 106 21.12 -6.01 -2.10
C PRO A 106 20.20 -6.96 -1.33
N GLU A 107 19.70 -6.52 -0.18
CA GLU A 107 18.80 -7.29 0.67
C GLU A 107 17.47 -7.59 -0.03
N SER A 108 16.92 -6.60 -0.73
CA SER A 108 15.66 -6.76 -1.48
C SER A 108 15.83 -7.70 -2.68
N ALA A 109 16.98 -7.66 -3.35
CA ALA A 109 17.28 -8.59 -4.44
C ALA A 109 17.45 -10.04 -3.92
N GLU A 110 18.15 -10.21 -2.80
CA GLU A 110 18.33 -11.52 -2.17
C GLU A 110 16.99 -12.10 -1.70
N GLU A 111 16.15 -11.29 -1.07
CA GLU A 111 14.83 -11.68 -0.60
C GLU A 111 13.87 -12.03 -1.76
N ALA A 112 14.01 -11.35 -2.91
CA ALA A 112 13.34 -11.70 -4.16
C ALA A 112 13.92 -12.94 -4.86
N GLY A 113 15.00 -13.55 -4.32
CA GLY A 113 15.66 -14.71 -4.91
C GLY A 113 16.52 -14.39 -6.15
N LEU A 114 16.85 -13.12 -6.40
CA LEU A 114 17.56 -12.65 -7.59
C LEU A 114 19.09 -12.79 -7.43
N ARG A 115 19.58 -14.04 -7.45
CA ARG A 115 20.98 -14.38 -7.19
C ARG A 115 21.80 -14.65 -8.45
N THR A 116 21.15 -15.23 -9.46
CA THR A 116 21.79 -15.67 -10.71
C THR A 116 21.18 -14.94 -11.92
N LEU A 117 21.86 -14.99 -13.07
CA LEU A 117 21.29 -14.44 -14.31
C LEU A 117 19.95 -15.11 -14.67
N ILE A 118 19.84 -16.41 -14.42
CA ILE A 118 18.59 -17.14 -14.69
C ILE A 118 17.44 -16.61 -13.84
N ASP A 119 17.68 -16.31 -12.55
CA ASP A 119 16.65 -15.75 -11.67
C ASP A 119 16.15 -14.39 -12.19
N TRP A 120 17.09 -13.54 -12.66
CA TRP A 120 16.76 -12.27 -13.25
C TRP A 120 16.01 -12.39 -14.57
N GLU A 121 16.40 -13.36 -15.43
CA GLU A 121 15.69 -13.63 -16.68
C GLU A 121 14.25 -14.05 -16.44
N GLU A 122 14.03 -15.00 -15.52
CA GLU A 122 12.70 -15.45 -15.13
C GLU A 122 11.88 -14.32 -14.51
N TRP A 123 12.50 -13.50 -13.66
CA TRP A 123 11.87 -12.34 -13.07
C TRP A 123 11.43 -11.32 -14.14
N VAL A 124 12.30 -11.00 -15.11
CA VAL A 124 11.96 -10.08 -16.21
C VAL A 124 10.85 -10.68 -17.09
N LYS A 125 10.93 -11.98 -17.46
CA LYS A 125 9.89 -12.66 -18.24
C LYS A 125 8.52 -12.57 -17.56
N PHE A 126 8.49 -12.70 -16.24
CA PHE A 126 7.25 -12.61 -15.48
C PHE A 126 6.72 -11.17 -15.47
N HIS A 127 7.58 -10.19 -15.15
CA HIS A 127 7.16 -8.80 -14.93
C HIS A 127 7.00 -7.95 -16.20
N ILE A 128 7.46 -8.43 -17.35
CA ILE A 128 7.18 -7.74 -18.61
C ILE A 128 5.67 -7.66 -18.89
N SER A 129 4.88 -8.59 -18.36
CA SER A 129 3.43 -8.59 -18.42
C SER A 129 2.81 -7.43 -17.62
N ASP A 130 3.45 -6.98 -16.52
CA ASP A 130 3.00 -5.85 -15.73
C ASP A 130 3.17 -4.55 -16.52
N ILE A 131 4.28 -4.41 -17.25
CA ILE A 131 4.50 -3.29 -18.17
C ILE A 131 3.43 -3.28 -19.27
N SER A 132 3.22 -4.40 -19.96
CA SER A 132 2.27 -4.48 -21.07
C SER A 132 0.84 -4.17 -20.62
N ARG A 133 0.42 -4.70 -19.48
CA ARG A 133 -0.92 -4.48 -18.90
C ARG A 133 -1.15 -3.00 -18.57
N ASN A 134 -0.21 -2.37 -17.89
CA ASN A 134 -0.34 -0.96 -17.49
C ASN A 134 -0.25 -0.01 -18.69
N MET A 135 0.49 -0.39 -19.73
CA MET A 135 0.57 0.33 -20.99
C MET A 135 -0.62 0.02 -21.92
N LYS A 136 -1.57 -0.82 -21.52
CA LYS A 136 -2.70 -1.28 -22.32
C LYS A 136 -2.28 -1.92 -23.65
N MET A 137 -1.16 -2.59 -23.64
CA MET A 137 -0.59 -3.29 -24.78
C MET A 137 -0.89 -4.78 -24.70
N LYS A 138 -1.11 -5.44 -25.81
CA LYS A 138 -1.22 -6.89 -25.86
C LYS A 138 0.13 -7.51 -25.55
N GLN A 139 0.14 -8.53 -24.70
CA GLN A 139 1.39 -9.15 -24.26
C GLN A 139 2.21 -9.76 -25.41
N GLU A 140 1.55 -10.30 -26.42
CA GLU A 140 2.19 -10.82 -27.62
C GLU A 140 2.86 -9.76 -28.51
N ASN A 141 2.55 -8.48 -28.28
CA ASN A 141 3.12 -7.36 -29.03
C ASN A 141 4.35 -6.75 -28.36
N ILE A 142 4.61 -7.05 -27.09
CA ILE A 142 5.82 -6.52 -26.45
C ILE A 142 7.05 -7.31 -26.87
N GLU A 143 8.05 -6.60 -27.36
CA GLU A 143 9.39 -7.12 -27.56
C GLU A 143 10.36 -6.33 -26.66
N TYR A 144 11.36 -7.01 -26.15
CA TYR A 144 12.30 -6.39 -25.23
C TYR A 144 13.70 -7.00 -25.29
N LEU A 145 14.67 -6.19 -24.91
CA LEU A 145 16.03 -6.57 -24.54
C LEU A 145 16.30 -6.12 -23.11
N ALA A 146 17.00 -6.93 -22.35
CA ALA A 146 17.37 -6.61 -20.98
C ALA A 146 18.83 -6.96 -20.70
N ALA A 147 19.38 -6.33 -19.67
CA ALA A 147 20.68 -6.68 -19.10
C ALA A 147 20.70 -6.33 -17.61
N VAL A 148 21.33 -7.19 -16.82
CA VAL A 148 21.45 -7.02 -15.37
C VAL A 148 22.80 -6.47 -15.00
N HIS A 149 22.82 -5.47 -14.14
CA HIS A 149 24.04 -4.87 -13.61
C HIS A 149 24.11 -5.08 -12.11
N LEU A 150 25.13 -5.79 -11.65
CA LEU A 150 25.42 -6.02 -10.24
C LEU A 150 26.34 -4.93 -9.69
N LYS A 151 25.90 -3.67 -9.77
CA LYS A 151 26.64 -2.59 -9.15
C LYS A 151 26.54 -2.70 -7.64
N GLU A 152 27.68 -2.55 -6.94
CA GLU A 152 27.74 -2.59 -5.48
C GLU A 152 26.69 -1.65 -4.86
N GLY A 153 25.90 -2.20 -3.94
CA GLY A 153 24.82 -1.49 -3.25
C GLY A 153 23.54 -1.23 -4.06
N GLN A 154 23.54 -1.50 -5.37
CA GLN A 154 22.37 -1.25 -6.23
C GLN A 154 22.27 -2.24 -7.40
N PRO A 155 21.99 -3.52 -7.19
CA PRO A 155 21.69 -4.43 -8.29
C PRO A 155 20.46 -3.94 -9.05
N HIS A 156 20.52 -3.96 -10.39
CA HIS A 156 19.44 -3.43 -11.21
C HIS A 156 19.40 -4.07 -12.58
N VAL A 157 18.22 -4.11 -13.18
CA VAL A 157 18.01 -4.55 -14.55
C VAL A 157 17.59 -3.38 -15.43
N HIS A 158 18.24 -3.22 -16.56
CA HIS A 158 17.83 -2.35 -17.65
C HIS A 158 16.95 -3.14 -18.62
N ILE A 159 15.86 -2.55 -19.06
CA ILE A 159 14.96 -3.14 -20.07
C ILE A 159 14.70 -2.09 -21.15
N ILE A 160 15.03 -2.42 -22.39
CA ILE A 160 14.60 -1.67 -23.57
C ILE A 160 13.42 -2.42 -24.15
N TRP A 161 12.30 -1.77 -24.38
CA TRP A 161 11.13 -2.43 -24.90
C TRP A 161 10.34 -1.53 -25.88
N TRP A 162 9.54 -2.17 -26.73
CA TRP A 162 8.72 -1.51 -27.73
C TRP A 162 7.49 -2.36 -28.07
N ASP A 163 6.50 -1.74 -28.66
CA ASP A 163 5.32 -2.39 -29.22
C ASP A 163 5.57 -2.72 -30.70
N LYS A 164 5.62 -4.02 -31.07
CA LYS A 164 5.79 -4.43 -32.47
C LYS A 164 4.59 -4.10 -33.33
N SER A 165 3.37 -3.97 -32.77
CA SER A 165 2.15 -3.62 -33.50
C SER A 165 2.04 -2.13 -33.84
N GLN A 166 2.79 -1.26 -33.15
CA GLN A 166 2.71 0.20 -33.24
C GLN A 166 1.37 0.78 -32.76
N GLU A 167 0.62 0.06 -31.96
CA GLU A 167 -0.65 0.56 -31.40
C GLU A 167 -0.43 1.65 -30.33
N ILE A 168 0.75 1.63 -29.67
CA ILE A 168 1.12 2.62 -28.66
C ILE A 168 1.67 3.87 -29.34
N LEU A 169 0.86 4.91 -29.35
CA LEU A 169 1.21 6.22 -29.93
C LEU A 169 1.68 7.23 -28.87
N ILE A 170 1.70 6.87 -27.59
CA ILE A 170 2.10 7.79 -26.52
C ILE A 170 3.60 8.03 -26.55
N ASN A 171 3.98 9.29 -26.47
CA ASN A 171 5.38 9.72 -26.50
C ASN A 171 6.00 9.79 -25.08
N LYS A 172 5.17 9.80 -24.04
CA LYS A 172 5.59 9.88 -22.64
C LYS A 172 4.69 9.01 -21.79
N VAL A 173 5.28 8.20 -20.93
CA VAL A 173 4.51 7.46 -19.93
C VAL A 173 4.23 8.37 -18.75
N GLU A 174 2.97 8.51 -18.41
CA GLU A 174 2.54 9.31 -17.27
C GLU A 174 3.13 8.78 -15.96
N PRO A 175 3.56 9.65 -15.01
CA PRO A 175 4.12 9.22 -13.74
C PRO A 175 3.22 8.25 -12.97
N VAL A 176 1.91 8.41 -13.06
CA VAL A 176 0.93 7.50 -12.42
C VAL A 176 1.00 6.08 -13.00
N ILE A 177 1.27 5.94 -14.30
CA ILE A 177 1.44 4.63 -14.95
C ILE A 177 2.76 4.00 -14.48
N CYS A 178 3.83 4.79 -14.41
CA CYS A 178 5.12 4.31 -13.88
C CYS A 178 4.99 3.84 -12.43
N ASP A 179 4.27 4.58 -11.61
CA ASP A 179 4.03 4.21 -10.21
C ASP A 179 3.17 2.93 -10.11
N GLN A 180 2.16 2.79 -10.97
CA GLN A 180 1.34 1.59 -11.01
C GLN A 180 2.15 0.35 -11.46
N ILE A 181 3.02 0.48 -12.47
CA ILE A 181 3.94 -0.60 -12.87
C ILE A 181 4.81 -1.01 -11.68
N ARG A 182 5.39 -0.04 -10.98
CA ARG A 182 6.22 -0.29 -9.79
C ARG A 182 5.45 -1.01 -8.69
N ILE A 183 4.23 -0.57 -8.39
CA ILE A 183 3.36 -1.18 -7.37
C ILE A 183 3.00 -2.62 -7.74
N ASP A 184 2.64 -2.87 -9.00
CA ASP A 184 2.28 -4.21 -9.47
C ASP A 184 3.48 -5.16 -9.37
N VAL A 185 4.66 -4.69 -9.80
CA VAL A 185 5.91 -5.45 -9.71
C VAL A 185 6.29 -5.75 -8.25
N ILE A 186 6.19 -4.78 -7.33
CA ILE A 186 6.46 -5.00 -5.91
C ILE A 186 5.50 -6.05 -5.33
N LYS A 187 4.21 -5.92 -5.61
CA LYS A 187 3.19 -6.84 -5.09
C LYS A 187 3.38 -8.28 -5.56
N SER A 188 3.81 -8.47 -6.81
CA SER A 188 4.04 -9.80 -7.34
C SER A 188 5.39 -10.38 -6.93
N THR A 189 6.45 -9.55 -6.86
CA THR A 189 7.78 -9.98 -6.39
C THR A 189 7.75 -10.43 -4.92
N TYR A 190 7.04 -9.72 -4.06
CA TYR A 190 6.97 -9.98 -2.61
C TYR A 190 5.58 -10.47 -2.17
N HIS A 191 4.93 -11.24 -3.04
CA HIS A 191 3.55 -11.71 -2.84
C HIS A 191 3.33 -12.37 -1.47
N ASP A 192 4.20 -13.28 -1.08
CA ASP A 192 4.06 -14.05 0.16
C ASP A 192 4.12 -13.14 1.39
N GLN A 193 4.97 -12.13 1.38
CA GLN A 193 5.07 -11.15 2.47
C GLN A 193 3.79 -10.30 2.58
N PHE A 194 3.22 -9.89 1.45
CA PHE A 194 1.94 -9.17 1.45
C PHE A 194 0.80 -10.04 1.98
N VAL A 195 0.78 -11.32 1.64
CA VAL A 195 -0.20 -12.29 2.15
C VAL A 195 -0.01 -12.50 3.65
N GLU A 196 1.22 -12.64 4.14
CA GLU A 196 1.53 -12.80 5.56
C GLU A 196 1.10 -11.56 6.36
N LEU A 197 1.47 -10.36 5.92
CA LEU A 197 1.05 -9.10 6.56
C LEU A 197 -0.47 -8.96 6.60
N HIS A 198 -1.16 -9.27 5.51
CA HIS A 198 -2.61 -9.21 5.44
C HIS A 198 -3.28 -10.23 6.38
N ASN A 199 -2.77 -11.45 6.45
CA ASN A 199 -3.29 -12.49 7.34
C ASN A 199 -3.06 -12.12 8.82
N LYS A 200 -1.87 -11.60 9.16
CA LYS A 200 -1.55 -11.10 10.48
C LYS A 200 -2.52 -9.99 10.89
N GLU A 201 -2.66 -8.97 10.05
CA GLU A 201 -3.57 -7.86 10.27
C GLU A 201 -5.02 -8.31 10.50
N ASN A 202 -5.54 -9.17 9.61
CA ASN A 202 -6.90 -9.70 9.75
C ASN A 202 -7.10 -10.46 11.07
N SER A 203 -6.09 -11.20 11.52
CA SER A 203 -6.12 -11.91 12.80
C SER A 203 -6.18 -10.93 13.98
N LEU A 204 -5.36 -9.88 13.96
CA LEU A 204 -5.34 -8.84 14.99
C LEU A 204 -6.66 -8.06 15.05
N ILE A 205 -7.23 -7.69 13.90
CA ILE A 205 -8.53 -7.02 13.82
C ILE A 205 -9.64 -7.90 14.39
N LYS A 206 -9.66 -9.19 14.06
CA LYS A 206 -10.64 -10.15 14.62
C LYS A 206 -10.51 -10.26 16.12
N GLU A 207 -9.28 -10.32 16.62
CA GLU A 207 -9.01 -10.43 18.05
C GLU A 207 -9.43 -9.15 18.80
N LEU A 208 -9.07 -7.97 18.28
CA LEU A 208 -9.50 -6.69 18.85
C LEU A 208 -11.05 -6.62 18.93
N ARG A 209 -11.74 -6.93 17.83
CA ARG A 209 -13.21 -6.96 17.82
C ARG A 209 -13.80 -7.96 18.80
N ARG A 210 -13.21 -9.14 18.89
CA ARG A 210 -13.63 -10.18 19.85
C ARG A 210 -13.51 -9.70 21.29
N GLN A 211 -12.37 -9.09 21.63
CA GLN A 211 -12.11 -8.58 22.97
C GLN A 211 -13.03 -7.39 23.30
N VAL A 212 -13.15 -6.41 22.42
CA VAL A 212 -14.07 -5.27 22.60
C VAL A 212 -15.51 -5.75 22.77
N GLY A 213 -15.95 -6.71 21.97
CA GLY A 213 -17.29 -7.27 22.07
C GLY A 213 -17.56 -7.96 23.40
N ARG A 214 -16.60 -8.72 23.91
CA ARG A 214 -16.68 -9.35 25.24
C ARG A 214 -16.75 -8.31 26.35
N TYR A 215 -15.88 -7.30 26.26
CA TYR A 215 -15.83 -6.25 27.27
C TYR A 215 -17.11 -5.41 27.30
N ALA A 216 -17.62 -5.01 26.15
CA ALA A 216 -18.88 -4.28 26.03
C ALA A 216 -20.09 -5.12 26.53
N ALA A 217 -20.12 -6.41 26.20
CA ALA A 217 -21.18 -7.31 26.68
C ALA A 217 -21.09 -7.51 28.19
N GLY A 218 -19.90 -7.68 28.76
CA GLY A 218 -19.67 -7.77 30.22
C GLY A 218 -20.15 -6.51 30.92
N ALA A 219 -19.76 -5.32 30.44
CA ALA A 219 -20.17 -4.06 31.01
C ALA A 219 -21.71 -3.83 30.96
N LEU A 220 -22.42 -4.42 29.99
CA LEU A 220 -23.88 -4.31 29.88
C LEU A 220 -24.63 -5.34 30.72
N SER A 221 -23.99 -6.44 31.15
CA SER A 221 -24.62 -7.55 31.89
C SER A 221 -24.36 -7.54 33.40
N GLU A 222 -23.23 -6.97 33.81
CA GLU A 222 -22.85 -6.89 35.22
C GLU A 222 -23.70 -5.88 36.01
N THR A 223 -23.91 -6.17 37.29
CA THR A 223 -24.72 -5.31 38.21
C THR A 223 -23.84 -4.44 39.10
N LYS A 224 -22.53 -4.73 39.15
CA LYS A 224 -21.52 -3.96 39.89
C LYS A 224 -20.34 -3.70 38.99
N HIS A 225 -19.95 -2.45 38.90
CA HIS A 225 -18.82 -2.01 38.08
C HIS A 225 -17.80 -1.32 38.99
N ASP A 226 -16.51 -1.48 38.66
CA ASP A 226 -15.49 -0.53 39.07
C ASP A 226 -15.67 0.81 38.33
N ASP A 227 -15.00 1.86 38.74
CA ASP A 227 -15.16 3.20 38.16
C ASP A 227 -14.91 3.24 36.66
N PHE A 228 -14.01 2.42 36.15
CA PHE A 228 -13.67 2.37 34.74
C PHE A 228 -14.77 1.64 33.92
N ARG A 229 -15.26 0.51 34.40
CA ARG A 229 -16.36 -0.22 33.77
C ARG A 229 -17.66 0.57 33.83
N GLU A 230 -17.88 1.32 34.91
CA GLU A 230 -19.03 2.22 35.04
C GLU A 230 -18.98 3.31 33.95
N ALA A 231 -17.81 3.91 33.70
CA ALA A 231 -17.65 4.88 32.62
C ALA A 231 -17.97 4.29 31.23
N ILE A 232 -17.57 3.04 30.96
CA ILE A 232 -17.90 2.35 29.73
C ILE A 232 -19.40 2.03 29.66
N PHE A 233 -19.99 1.54 30.73
CA PHE A 233 -21.42 1.26 30.81
C PHE A 233 -22.26 2.51 30.51
N GLN A 234 -21.89 3.65 31.07
CA GLN A 234 -22.58 4.92 30.82
C GLN A 234 -22.47 5.36 29.36
N LYS A 235 -21.28 5.24 28.75
CA LYS A 235 -21.09 5.53 27.31
C LYS A 235 -21.92 4.58 26.44
N LEU A 236 -21.93 3.28 26.73
CA LEU A 236 -22.75 2.30 26.01
C LEU A 236 -24.24 2.60 26.13
N THR A 237 -24.69 3.04 27.32
CA THR A 237 -26.07 3.44 27.57
C THR A 237 -26.45 4.70 26.79
N ALA A 238 -25.60 5.70 26.79
CA ALA A 238 -25.79 6.93 26.00
C ALA A 238 -25.89 6.62 24.50
N ILE A 239 -25.01 5.77 23.96
CA ILE A 239 -25.08 5.33 22.56
C ILE A 239 -26.41 4.60 22.30
N ARG A 240 -26.83 3.70 23.17
CA ARG A 240 -28.08 2.98 23.05
C ARG A 240 -29.27 3.94 22.92
N ASP A 241 -29.31 4.97 23.77
CA ASP A 241 -30.44 5.93 23.84
C ASP A 241 -30.46 6.87 22.63
N MET A 242 -29.34 7.01 21.91
CA MET A 242 -29.22 7.76 20.67
C MET A 242 -29.52 6.93 19.41
N LEU A 243 -29.72 5.61 19.54
CA LEU A 243 -29.97 4.75 18.37
C LEU A 243 -31.32 5.08 17.72
N PRO A 244 -31.38 5.11 16.39
CA PRO A 244 -32.64 5.33 15.68
C PRO A 244 -33.64 4.20 16.00
N PRO A 245 -34.91 4.52 16.21
CA PRO A 245 -35.93 3.55 16.63
C PRO A 245 -36.25 2.48 15.57
N LYS A 246 -35.88 2.75 14.31
CA LYS A 246 -36.06 1.85 13.16
C LYS A 246 -34.83 1.86 12.29
N GLY A 247 -34.52 0.73 11.65
CA GLY A 247 -33.43 0.58 10.72
C GLY A 247 -32.38 -0.45 11.17
N GLN A 248 -31.38 -0.66 10.34
CA GLN A 248 -30.25 -1.55 10.65
C GLN A 248 -29.22 -0.78 11.49
N ALA A 249 -28.85 -1.31 12.65
CA ALA A 249 -27.79 -0.76 13.47
C ALA A 249 -26.42 -1.20 12.94
N VAL A 250 -26.03 -0.60 11.84
CA VAL A 250 -24.71 -0.76 11.19
C VAL A 250 -24.01 0.59 11.23
N TYR A 251 -22.77 0.62 11.66
CA TYR A 251 -21.97 1.86 11.83
C TYR A 251 -22.07 2.81 10.63
N LYS A 252 -21.95 2.28 9.40
CA LYS A 252 -22.03 3.08 8.18
C LYS A 252 -23.34 3.87 8.07
N LEU A 253 -24.46 3.31 8.57
CA LEU A 253 -25.80 3.89 8.49
C LEU A 253 -26.16 4.75 9.70
N MET A 254 -25.30 4.80 10.74
CA MET A 254 -25.59 5.58 11.93
C MET A 254 -25.48 7.10 11.67
N PRO A 255 -26.33 7.90 12.35
CA PRO A 255 -26.18 9.37 12.34
C PRO A 255 -24.81 9.80 12.84
N LYS A 256 -24.34 10.98 12.39
CA LYS A 256 -23.02 11.50 12.75
C LYS A 256 -22.78 11.57 14.28
N PRO A 257 -23.74 12.01 15.13
CA PRO A 257 -23.54 12.02 16.58
C PRO A 257 -23.28 10.61 17.15
N VAL A 258 -24.03 9.60 16.68
CA VAL A 258 -23.83 8.20 17.13
C VAL A 258 -22.46 7.68 16.73
N LYS A 259 -21.98 7.98 15.51
CA LYS A 259 -20.63 7.63 15.09
C LYS A 259 -19.55 8.28 15.95
N GLN A 260 -19.74 9.55 16.29
CA GLN A 260 -18.81 10.27 17.16
C GLN A 260 -18.70 9.64 18.55
N GLU A 261 -19.81 9.25 19.14
CA GLU A 261 -19.81 8.55 20.45
C GLU A 261 -19.22 7.14 20.35
N LEU A 262 -19.52 6.39 19.28
CA LEU A 262 -18.89 5.09 19.03
C LEU A 262 -17.36 5.21 18.89
N ASN A 263 -16.88 6.20 18.15
CA ASN A 263 -15.44 6.44 17.98
C ASN A 263 -14.81 6.90 19.31
N SER A 264 -15.48 7.80 20.03
CA SER A 264 -15.05 8.24 21.37
C SER A 264 -14.91 7.07 22.34
N LEU A 265 -15.88 6.15 22.35
CA LEU A 265 -15.82 4.95 23.19
C LEU A 265 -14.71 4.01 22.72
N THR A 266 -14.55 3.83 21.41
CA THR A 266 -13.48 3.00 20.84
C THR A 266 -12.11 3.49 21.28
N HIS A 267 -11.82 4.79 21.11
CA HIS A 267 -10.57 5.37 21.55
C HIS A 267 -10.39 5.32 23.07
N PHE A 268 -11.46 5.60 23.84
CA PHE A 268 -11.40 5.50 25.28
C PHE A 268 -11.02 4.07 25.74
N MET A 269 -11.55 3.04 25.11
CA MET A 269 -11.19 1.65 25.43
C MET A 269 -9.76 1.31 25.00
N ILE A 270 -9.33 1.76 23.81
CA ILE A 270 -7.97 1.54 23.29
C ILE A 270 -6.95 2.25 24.20
N ASP A 271 -7.21 3.49 24.62
CA ASP A 271 -6.26 4.28 25.40
C ASP A 271 -6.13 3.80 26.85
N ASN A 272 -7.14 3.15 27.42
CA ASN A 272 -7.15 2.76 28.83
C ASN A 272 -7.03 1.24 29.07
N ILE A 273 -7.11 0.40 28.04
CA ILE A 273 -6.94 -1.04 28.14
C ILE A 273 -5.66 -1.43 27.42
N PRO A 274 -4.57 -1.80 28.14
CA PRO A 274 -3.26 -2.06 27.55
C PRO A 274 -3.29 -3.12 26.44
N GLU A 275 -4.11 -4.15 26.58
CA GLU A 275 -4.24 -5.23 25.60
C GLU A 275 -4.88 -4.72 24.29
N PHE A 276 -5.83 -3.78 24.37
CA PHE A 276 -6.44 -3.19 23.18
C PHE A 276 -5.47 -2.24 22.50
N ARG A 277 -4.71 -1.51 23.27
CA ARG A 277 -3.65 -0.63 22.78
C ARG A 277 -2.60 -1.40 22.01
N SER A 278 -2.10 -2.51 22.59
CA SER A 278 -1.12 -3.38 21.92
C SER A 278 -1.64 -3.89 20.58
N LEU A 279 -2.87 -4.42 20.54
CA LEU A 279 -3.48 -4.92 19.30
C LEU A 279 -3.65 -3.80 18.26
N TYR A 280 -4.09 -2.62 18.69
CA TYR A 280 -4.27 -1.47 17.80
C TYR A 280 -2.94 -1.00 17.19
N ASP A 281 -1.90 -0.85 18.01
CA ASP A 281 -0.58 -0.44 17.57
C ASP A 281 0.04 -1.49 16.61
N GLU A 282 -0.16 -2.79 16.87
CA GLU A 282 0.28 -3.85 15.93
C GLU A 282 -0.47 -3.83 14.59
N ILE A 283 -1.77 -3.53 14.59
CA ILE A 283 -2.55 -3.37 13.34
C ILE A 283 -2.00 -2.18 12.53
N LEU A 284 -1.76 -1.05 13.21
CA LEU A 284 -1.19 0.13 12.55
C LEU A 284 0.21 -0.14 12.01
N ASP A 285 1.02 -0.92 12.73
CA ASP A 285 2.35 -1.31 12.28
C ASP A 285 2.31 -2.20 11.03
N CYS A 286 1.43 -3.20 11.00
CA CYS A 286 1.22 -4.01 9.78
C CYS A 286 0.86 -3.13 8.57
N ARG A 287 -0.02 -2.15 8.76
CA ARG A 287 -0.45 -1.23 7.69
C ARG A 287 0.66 -0.26 7.29
N ARG A 288 1.46 0.21 8.25
CA ARG A 288 2.62 1.05 7.96
C ARG A 288 3.62 0.29 7.10
N VAL A 289 3.99 -0.93 7.49
CA VAL A 289 4.91 -1.78 6.73
C VAL A 289 4.37 -2.06 5.32
N TYR A 290 3.09 -2.43 5.19
CA TYR A 290 2.44 -2.65 3.90
C TYR A 290 2.56 -1.42 2.98
N ASN A 291 2.30 -0.24 3.52
CA ASN A 291 2.35 0.98 2.73
C ASN A 291 3.81 1.42 2.41
N GLU A 292 4.74 1.22 3.34
CA GLU A 292 6.17 1.48 3.11
C GLU A 292 6.75 0.58 2.01
N MET A 293 6.32 -0.68 1.91
CA MET A 293 6.68 -1.55 0.79
C MET A 293 6.21 -0.96 -0.56
N LEU A 294 5.00 -0.41 -0.61
CA LEU A 294 4.44 0.14 -1.85
C LEU A 294 4.99 1.52 -2.21
N HIS A 295 5.32 2.36 -1.21
CA HIS A 295 5.63 3.78 -1.40
C HIS A 295 6.97 4.14 -0.73
N SER A 296 7.99 3.32 -0.93
CA SER A 296 9.31 3.47 -0.33
C SER A 296 10.13 4.66 -0.87
N ASP A 297 9.56 5.51 -1.73
CA ASP A 297 10.23 6.72 -2.15
C ASP A 297 10.08 7.83 -1.07
N ASP A 298 11.18 8.49 -0.75
CA ASP A 298 11.22 9.64 0.17
C ASP A 298 10.61 10.92 -0.43
N SER A 299 9.84 10.80 -1.51
CA SER A 299 9.19 11.95 -2.13
C SER A 299 8.09 12.51 -1.22
N GLY A 300 7.93 13.84 -1.24
CA GLY A 300 6.84 14.49 -0.49
C GLY A 300 5.44 13.96 -0.87
N TYR A 301 5.30 13.43 -2.09
CA TYR A 301 4.08 12.78 -2.58
C TYR A 301 3.81 11.43 -1.88
N GLY A 302 4.84 10.60 -1.73
CA GLY A 302 4.73 9.33 -0.99
C GLY A 302 4.30 9.54 0.46
N LYS A 303 4.84 10.56 1.13
CA LYS A 303 4.47 10.92 2.51
C LYS A 303 3.01 11.37 2.63
N LEU A 304 2.50 12.15 1.67
CA LEU A 304 1.09 12.56 1.65
C LEU A 304 0.15 11.39 1.40
N GLN A 305 0.52 10.48 0.50
CA GLN A 305 -0.24 9.25 0.26
C GLN A 305 -0.25 8.36 1.51
N MET A 306 0.88 8.26 2.21
CA MET A 306 0.97 7.54 3.49
C MET A 306 -0.02 8.09 4.51
N ALA A 307 -0.02 9.40 4.75
CA ALA A 307 -0.91 10.02 5.73
C ALA A 307 -2.40 9.81 5.39
N ALA A 308 -2.77 9.98 4.12
CA ALA A 308 -4.14 9.74 3.64
C ALA A 308 -4.55 8.26 3.77
N TYR A 309 -3.61 7.35 3.51
CA TYR A 309 -3.84 5.92 3.66
C TYR A 309 -4.05 5.53 5.12
N MET A 310 -3.18 6.00 6.03
CA MET A 310 -3.30 5.71 7.46
C MET A 310 -4.60 6.27 8.05
N GLY A 311 -5.06 7.45 7.60
CA GLY A 311 -6.38 7.98 7.99
C GLY A 311 -7.53 7.05 7.64
N LYS A 312 -7.53 6.47 6.42
CA LYS A 312 -8.55 5.49 6.01
C LYS A 312 -8.51 4.20 6.85
N VAL A 313 -7.31 3.77 7.25
CA VAL A 313 -7.14 2.59 8.12
C VAL A 313 -7.79 2.81 9.48
N VAL A 314 -7.59 3.97 10.09
CA VAL A 314 -8.23 4.34 11.35
C VAL A 314 -9.76 4.31 11.20
N ASP A 315 -10.30 4.93 10.13
CA ASP A 315 -11.74 4.91 9.85
C ASP A 315 -12.29 3.48 9.70
N GLU A 316 -11.55 2.57 9.05
CA GLU A 316 -11.93 1.16 8.91
C GLU A 316 -11.95 0.41 10.24
N ILE A 317 -10.96 0.64 11.11
CA ILE A 317 -10.91 0.06 12.45
C ILE A 317 -12.08 0.56 13.29
N GLU A 318 -12.31 1.88 13.32
CA GLU A 318 -13.42 2.51 14.04
C GLU A 318 -14.77 1.96 13.59
N ALA A 319 -14.99 1.86 12.28
CA ALA A 319 -16.22 1.28 11.75
C ALA A 319 -16.40 -0.19 12.16
N GLY A 320 -15.32 -0.96 12.14
CA GLY A 320 -15.34 -2.38 12.52
C GLY A 320 -15.61 -2.60 14.00
N VAL A 321 -14.94 -1.85 14.86
CA VAL A 321 -15.15 -1.87 16.32
C VAL A 321 -16.53 -1.31 16.66
N GLY A 322 -16.94 -0.20 16.03
CA GLY A 322 -18.26 0.38 16.20
C GLY A 322 -19.40 -0.60 15.88
N ASN A 323 -19.30 -1.40 14.82
CA ASN A 323 -20.25 -2.47 14.52
C ASN A 323 -20.31 -3.53 15.62
N THR A 324 -19.16 -3.85 16.22
CA THR A 324 -19.07 -4.82 17.32
C THR A 324 -19.78 -4.30 18.58
N ILE A 325 -19.55 -3.03 18.92
CA ILE A 325 -20.21 -2.34 20.05
C ILE A 325 -21.74 -2.29 19.81
N LEU A 326 -22.18 -1.89 18.63
CA LEU A 326 -23.60 -1.87 18.25
C LEU A 326 -24.23 -3.25 18.40
N SER A 327 -23.53 -4.30 17.98
CA SER A 327 -24.01 -5.68 18.14
C SER A 327 -24.17 -6.09 19.61
N ALA A 328 -23.25 -5.67 20.50
CA ALA A 328 -23.35 -5.91 21.92
C ALA A 328 -24.55 -5.18 22.55
N ILE A 329 -24.75 -3.90 22.21
CA ILE A 329 -25.89 -3.10 22.66
C ILE A 329 -27.23 -3.75 22.22
N LEU A 330 -27.35 -4.14 20.94
CA LEU A 330 -28.58 -4.76 20.42
C LEU A 330 -28.87 -6.10 21.07
N ARG A 331 -27.83 -6.89 21.39
CA ARG A 331 -27.99 -8.14 22.11
C ARG A 331 -28.54 -7.89 23.52
N ALA A 332 -27.95 -6.93 24.25
CA ALA A 332 -28.41 -6.57 25.59
C ALA A 332 -29.86 -6.05 25.58
N ILE A 333 -30.26 -5.26 24.56
CA ILE A 333 -31.69 -4.85 24.42
C ILE A 333 -32.62 -6.05 24.23
N LYS A 334 -32.25 -7.01 23.37
CA LYS A 334 -33.03 -8.20 23.10
C LYS A 334 -33.12 -9.11 24.32
N GLU A 335 -32.07 -9.26 25.10
CA GLU A 335 -32.06 -10.05 26.34
C GLU A 335 -32.95 -9.44 27.41
N LYS A 336 -32.91 -8.12 27.62
CA LYS A 336 -33.83 -7.41 28.53
C LYS A 336 -35.27 -7.49 28.08
N ALA A 337 -35.55 -7.50 26.79
CA ALA A 337 -36.90 -7.67 26.26
C ALA A 337 -37.46 -9.09 26.45
N LYS A 338 -36.60 -10.12 26.52
CA LYS A 338 -36.99 -11.50 26.79
C LYS A 338 -37.27 -11.79 28.28
N ASN A 339 -36.54 -11.11 29.16
CA ASN A 339 -36.63 -11.23 30.61
C ASN A 339 -36.99 -9.85 31.21
N PRO A 340 -38.23 -9.38 31.08
CA PRO A 340 -38.63 -8.13 31.68
C PRO A 340 -38.52 -8.27 33.21
N PRO A 341 -37.92 -7.27 33.90
CA PRO A 341 -37.89 -7.27 35.36
C PRO A 341 -39.30 -7.34 35.90
N GLU A 342 -39.54 -8.19 36.91
CA GLU A 342 -40.85 -8.27 37.61
C GLU A 342 -41.27 -6.86 38.00
N GLN A 343 -42.43 -6.44 37.54
CA GLN A 343 -42.98 -5.10 37.75
C GLN A 343 -43.38 -4.92 39.22
N ASN A 344 -42.46 -4.40 40.02
CA ASN A 344 -42.84 -3.72 41.25
C ASN A 344 -43.29 -2.30 40.91
N SER A 345 -44.56 -2.09 40.85
CA SER A 345 -45.30 -0.96 40.30
C SER A 345 -45.18 0.38 41.07
N ALA A 346 -44.26 0.53 42.03
CA ALA A 346 -44.13 1.75 42.84
C ALA A 346 -42.82 2.56 42.63
N SER A 347 -41.84 2.05 41.84
CA SER A 347 -40.56 2.71 41.67
C SER A 347 -40.33 3.37 40.29
N THR A 348 -41.22 3.17 39.35
CA THR A 348 -41.03 3.52 37.92
C THR A 348 -40.96 5.02 37.67
N ASN A 349 -41.61 5.88 38.44
CA ASN A 349 -41.61 7.32 38.24
C ASN A 349 -40.33 8.00 38.83
N ARG A 350 -39.81 7.51 39.94
CA ARG A 350 -38.56 8.08 40.53
C ARG A 350 -37.32 7.70 39.73
N TYR A 351 -37.28 6.51 39.15
CA TYR A 351 -36.14 6.03 38.38
C TYR A 351 -36.03 6.75 37.04
N SER A 352 -37.13 7.06 36.37
CA SER A 352 -37.10 7.83 35.10
C SER A 352 -36.73 9.29 35.30
N GLU A 353 -37.11 9.88 36.45
CA GLU A 353 -36.75 11.28 36.77
C GLU A 353 -35.31 11.40 37.22
N TRP A 354 -34.80 10.44 37.99
CA TRP A 354 -33.38 10.35 38.34
C TRP A 354 -32.51 10.07 37.11
N GLN A 355 -32.94 9.21 36.19
CA GLN A 355 -32.22 9.00 34.92
C GLN A 355 -32.20 10.27 34.08
N ARG A 356 -33.23 11.07 33.97
CA ARG A 356 -33.26 12.35 33.27
C ARG A 356 -32.29 13.35 33.90
N GLN A 357 -32.25 13.46 35.20
CA GLN A 357 -31.33 14.38 35.90
C GLN A 357 -29.86 13.95 35.77
N CYS A 358 -29.56 12.68 35.91
CA CYS A 358 -28.20 12.16 35.69
C CYS A 358 -27.76 12.32 34.23
N THR A 359 -28.63 12.11 33.25
CA THR A 359 -28.32 12.26 31.82
C THR A 359 -27.96 13.72 31.47
N VAL A 360 -28.69 14.70 32.01
CA VAL A 360 -28.43 16.14 31.75
C VAL A 360 -27.11 16.59 32.40
N GLN A 361 -26.81 16.15 33.63
CA GLN A 361 -25.55 16.49 34.31
C GLN A 361 -24.34 15.79 33.65
N LEU A 362 -24.49 14.57 33.19
CA LEU A 362 -23.45 13.79 32.49
C LEU A 362 -23.14 14.35 31.11
N ILE A 363 -24.16 14.72 30.32
CA ILE A 363 -23.95 15.36 29.01
C ILE A 363 -23.10 16.64 29.16
N SER A 364 -23.33 17.40 30.22
CA SER A 364 -22.55 18.63 30.52
C SER A 364 -21.11 18.31 30.95
N SER A 365 -20.89 17.28 31.77
CA SER A 365 -19.59 16.89 32.30
C SER A 365 -18.76 16.14 31.25
N VAL A 366 -19.38 15.25 30.50
CA VAL A 366 -18.78 14.49 29.40
C VAL A 366 -18.49 15.41 28.22
N GLY A 367 -19.33 16.40 27.92
CA GLY A 367 -19.02 17.43 26.92
C GLY A 367 -17.75 18.22 27.22
N LYS A 368 -17.48 18.52 28.51
CA LYS A 368 -16.22 19.18 28.94
C LYS A 368 -15.01 18.24 28.86
N LEU A 369 -15.16 16.96 29.24
CA LEU A 369 -14.11 15.96 29.15
C LEU A 369 -13.84 15.58 27.69
N LEU A 370 -14.87 15.40 26.85
CA LEU A 370 -14.71 15.09 25.41
C LEU A 370 -14.06 16.23 24.63
N GLY A 371 -14.31 17.50 25.02
CA GLY A 371 -13.58 18.64 24.46
C GLY A 371 -12.08 18.56 24.74
N GLN A 372 -11.69 18.11 25.92
CA GLN A 372 -10.28 17.91 26.29
C GLN A 372 -9.66 16.70 25.60
N PHE A 373 -10.39 15.56 25.51
CA PHE A 373 -9.88 14.34 24.91
C PHE A 373 -9.88 14.37 23.37
N SER A 374 -10.87 15.00 22.74
CA SER A 374 -10.88 15.23 21.29
C SER A 374 -9.70 16.11 20.87
N ASN A 375 -9.35 17.11 21.65
CA ASN A 375 -8.16 17.92 21.43
C ASN A 375 -6.88 17.10 21.65
N HIS A 376 -6.82 16.26 22.67
CA HIS A 376 -5.64 15.44 22.95
C HIS A 376 -5.39 14.35 21.90
N SER A 377 -6.45 13.72 21.37
CA SER A 377 -6.33 12.77 20.27
C SER A 377 -6.04 13.45 18.92
N ARG A 378 -6.59 14.66 18.70
CA ARG A 378 -6.21 15.52 17.58
C ARG A 378 -4.77 16.00 17.71
N ASP A 379 -4.33 16.37 18.91
CA ASP A 379 -2.96 16.82 19.16
C ASP A 379 -1.95 15.67 18.99
N ARG A 380 -2.29 14.41 19.33
CA ARG A 380 -1.44 13.25 19.07
C ARG A 380 -1.37 12.86 17.60
N LEU A 381 -2.49 12.94 16.87
CA LEU A 381 -2.50 12.80 15.41
C LEU A 381 -1.78 13.97 14.75
N HIS A 382 -1.91 15.16 15.29
CA HIS A 382 -1.20 16.37 14.88
C HIS A 382 0.29 16.28 15.23
N ASP A 383 0.67 15.74 16.38
CA ASP A 383 2.06 15.49 16.77
C ASP A 383 2.71 14.37 15.95
N ALA A 384 2.01 13.28 15.68
CA ALA A 384 2.49 12.24 14.78
C ALA A 384 2.62 12.76 13.34
N SER A 385 1.67 13.60 12.90
CA SER A 385 1.72 14.28 11.60
C SER A 385 2.79 15.39 11.59
N SER A 386 2.95 16.16 12.66
CA SER A 386 3.95 17.22 12.75
C SER A 386 5.37 16.73 12.99
N GLN A 387 5.57 15.55 13.57
CA GLN A 387 6.88 14.87 13.59
C GLN A 387 7.27 14.38 12.19
N VAL A 388 6.30 14.07 11.34
CA VAL A 388 6.53 13.63 9.94
C VAL A 388 6.64 14.83 8.98
N PHE A 389 5.94 15.94 9.23
CA PHE A 389 5.80 17.04 8.25
C PHE A 389 6.43 18.37 8.65
N GLY A 390 6.97 18.51 9.87
CA GLY A 390 7.39 19.83 10.35
C GLY A 390 6.18 20.77 10.46
N ARG A 391 6.12 21.53 11.50
CA ARG A 391 5.00 22.41 11.90
C ARG A 391 4.38 23.19 10.72
N GLY A 392 3.20 22.81 10.29
CA GLY A 392 2.37 23.57 9.36
C GLY A 392 1.21 22.77 8.80
N ASP A 393 -0.02 23.10 9.19
CA ASP A 393 -1.24 22.63 8.53
C ASP A 393 -1.28 23.18 7.11
N LEU A 394 -1.01 22.33 6.11
CA LEU A 394 -1.18 22.71 4.71
C LEU A 394 -2.66 22.60 4.34
N SER A 395 -3.25 23.69 3.87
CA SER A 395 -4.60 23.66 3.29
C SER A 395 -4.62 22.85 1.99
N LYS A 396 -5.82 22.40 1.55
CA LYS A 396 -5.98 21.69 0.26
C LYS A 396 -5.44 22.49 -0.92
N GLU A 397 -5.53 23.83 -0.86
CA GLU A 397 -4.97 24.75 -1.84
C GLU A 397 -3.45 24.74 -1.82
N GLN A 398 -2.84 24.78 -0.65
CA GLN A 398 -1.38 24.72 -0.48
C GLN A 398 -0.80 23.38 -0.96
N ILE A 399 -1.51 22.28 -0.72
CA ILE A 399 -1.15 20.94 -1.24
C ILE A 399 -1.21 20.94 -2.78
N ARG A 400 -2.24 21.54 -3.38
CA ARG A 400 -2.40 21.66 -4.82
C ARG A 400 -1.31 22.54 -5.46
N GLU A 401 -0.94 23.62 -4.80
CA GLU A 401 0.12 24.54 -5.24
C GLU A 401 1.51 23.88 -5.16
N LEU A 402 1.78 23.08 -4.11
CA LEU A 402 3.01 22.30 -3.98
C LEU A 402 3.12 21.23 -5.06
N LEU A 403 2.03 20.59 -5.42
CA LEU A 403 1.99 19.59 -6.51
C LEU A 403 2.26 20.24 -7.87
N LEU A 404 1.73 21.44 -8.12
CA LEU A 404 1.98 22.21 -9.35
C LEU A 404 3.43 22.68 -9.41
N LYS A 405 3.97 23.24 -8.33
CA LYS A 405 5.40 23.69 -8.26
C LYS A 405 6.39 22.54 -8.44
N LYS A 406 6.03 21.31 -8.06
CA LYS A 406 6.87 20.13 -8.29
C LYS A 406 6.87 19.75 -9.78
N GLN A 407 5.70 19.81 -10.42
CA GLN A 407 5.57 19.57 -11.86
C GLN A 407 6.41 20.55 -12.70
N ASP A 408 6.44 21.84 -12.29
CA ASP A 408 7.24 22.87 -12.96
C ASP A 408 8.75 22.68 -12.72
N LYS A 409 9.16 22.24 -11.51
CA LYS A 409 10.59 21.94 -11.23
C LYS A 409 11.10 20.70 -11.97
N GLU A 410 10.28 19.68 -12.12
CA GLU A 410 10.65 18.51 -12.92
C GLU A 410 10.76 18.87 -14.40
N ASN A 411 9.90 19.76 -14.89
CA ASN A 411 9.97 20.28 -16.27
C ASN A 411 11.17 21.23 -16.52
N THR A 412 11.64 21.94 -15.50
CA THR A 412 12.82 22.84 -15.61
C THR A 412 14.17 22.14 -15.40
N ALA A 413 14.19 21.00 -14.72
CA ALA A 413 15.41 20.19 -14.56
C ALA A 413 15.71 19.32 -15.80
N GLU A 414 14.83 19.33 -16.80
CA GLU A 414 14.97 18.61 -18.07
C GLU A 414 15.38 19.54 -19.25
N MET A 415 15.60 20.83 -19.02
CA MET A 415 16.23 21.73 -19.99
C MET A 415 17.74 21.86 -19.71
#